data_05f6fc3e97d01c349561d8cb6ec6788b
#
_entry.id   05f6fc3e97d01c349561d8cb6ec6788b
#
_cell.length_a   1.000
_cell.length_b   1.000
_cell.length_c   1.000
_cell.angle_alpha   90.00
_cell.angle_beta   90.00
_cell.angle_gamma   90.00
#
_symmetry.space_group_name_H-M   'P 1'
#
loop_
_entity.id
_entity.type
_entity.pdbx_description
1 polymer ?
#
loop_
_entity_poly.entity_id
_entity_poly.type
_entity_poly.pdbx_seq_one_letter_code
_entity_poly.pdbx_strand_id
1 'polypeptide(L)'
;GKPKHQNYNPKRFTRPVPAPYAAAQQVSKSLKARGSFTRLGGLWPAPDPALIKRTDNGPLPIIAPDGRTPLQIYARPYNQTGQQRIAIVVGSLGMSEATTLAAIQQLPGGVTLSFAAYGRNLQDHVNLARAAGHEVLLQVPMEPMDYPADDPGPHTLLTSLTIKRNLKRLDWLLSR
;
A
#
# COMPACT_ATOMS: atom_id res chain seq x y z
N GLY A 1 22.11 -27.35 -22.47
CA GLY A 1 22.87 -26.37 -21.73
C GLY A 1 21.96 -25.68 -20.72
N LYS A 2 22.26 -25.79 -19.42
CA LYS A 2 21.53 -25.09 -18.35
C LYS A 2 21.78 -23.58 -18.45
N PRO A 3 20.77 -22.72 -18.27
CA PRO A 3 20.98 -21.28 -18.25
C PRO A 3 21.87 -20.89 -17.06
N LYS A 4 22.92 -20.09 -17.33
CA LYS A 4 23.78 -19.52 -16.29
C LYS A 4 23.00 -18.49 -15.50
N HIS A 5 22.78 -18.75 -14.21
CA HIS A 5 22.28 -17.75 -13.28
C HIS A 5 23.27 -16.57 -13.26
N GLN A 6 22.81 -15.38 -13.69
CA GLN A 6 23.56 -14.16 -13.51
C GLN A 6 23.65 -13.87 -12.00
N ASN A 7 24.88 -13.82 -11.50
CA ASN A 7 25.16 -13.46 -10.10
C ASN A 7 24.61 -12.06 -9.82
N TYR A 8 23.57 -11.98 -9.02
CA TYR A 8 23.06 -10.73 -8.49
C TYR A 8 24.11 -10.11 -7.55
N ASN A 9 24.64 -8.96 -7.93
CA ASN A 9 25.57 -8.20 -7.11
C ASN A 9 24.85 -7.00 -6.48
N PRO A 10 24.48 -7.07 -5.18
CA PRO A 10 23.72 -6.02 -4.50
C PRO A 10 24.49 -4.70 -4.33
N LYS A 11 25.81 -4.68 -4.54
CA LYS A 11 26.63 -3.46 -4.41
C LYS A 11 26.59 -2.55 -5.64
N ARG A 12 25.93 -2.93 -6.74
CA ARG A 12 25.91 -2.15 -7.98
C ARG A 12 24.88 -1.02 -8.00
N PHE A 13 24.04 -0.88 -6.99
CA PHE A 13 22.97 0.11 -6.92
C PHE A 13 23.01 1.03 -5.70
N THR A 14 24.18 1.24 -5.09
CA THR A 14 24.33 2.33 -4.12
C THR A 14 24.44 3.66 -4.86
N ARG A 15 23.32 4.18 -5.39
CA ARG A 15 23.21 5.61 -5.64
C ARG A 15 23.10 6.31 -4.29
N PRO A 16 23.82 7.43 -4.07
CA PRO A 16 23.61 8.22 -2.86
C PRO A 16 22.15 8.64 -2.80
N VAL A 17 21.51 8.41 -1.66
CA VAL A 17 20.12 8.82 -1.39
C VAL A 17 20.09 10.35 -1.50
N PRO A 18 19.28 10.94 -2.40
CA PRO A 18 19.23 12.39 -2.53
C PRO A 18 18.70 13.03 -1.23
N ALA A 19 19.12 14.25 -0.95
CA ALA A 19 18.76 15.07 0.21
C ALA A 19 17.26 15.24 0.58
N PRO A 20 16.24 14.73 -0.17
CA PRO A 20 14.84 14.75 0.24
C PRO A 20 14.51 13.90 1.47
N TYR A 21 15.39 13.00 1.91
CA TYR A 21 15.14 12.14 3.07
C TYR A 21 14.93 12.94 4.38
N ALA A 22 15.70 14.01 4.58
CA ALA A 22 15.54 14.89 5.73
C ALA A 22 14.22 15.69 5.68
N ALA A 23 13.77 16.08 4.49
CA ALA A 23 12.51 16.78 4.28
C ALA A 23 11.29 15.87 4.56
N ALA A 24 11.35 14.59 4.16
CA ALA A 24 10.28 13.62 4.43
C ALA A 24 10.11 13.34 5.92
N GLN A 25 11.19 13.26 6.69
CA GLN A 25 11.12 13.13 8.15
C GLN A 25 10.55 14.38 8.83
N GLN A 26 10.83 15.58 8.32
CA GLN A 26 10.25 16.81 8.83
C GLN A 26 8.76 16.92 8.52
N VAL A 27 8.32 16.51 7.32
CA VAL A 27 6.90 16.44 6.94
C VAL A 27 6.15 15.43 7.82
N SER A 28 6.72 14.24 8.05
CA SER A 28 6.15 13.23 8.95
C SER A 28 6.01 13.74 10.40
N LYS A 29 7.01 14.45 10.93
CA LYS A 29 6.96 15.07 12.26
C LYS A 29 5.93 16.20 12.33
N SER A 30 5.80 17.02 11.29
CA SER A 30 4.83 18.13 11.26
C SER A 30 3.38 17.64 11.10
N LEU A 31 3.14 16.52 10.42
CA LEU A 31 1.82 15.90 10.30
C LEU A 31 1.37 15.26 11.63
N LYS A 32 2.29 14.64 12.38
CA LYS A 32 2.00 14.14 13.74
C LYS A 32 1.69 15.25 14.75
N ALA A 33 2.23 16.44 14.55
CA ALA A 33 2.02 17.60 15.45
C ALA A 33 0.73 18.37 15.17
N ARG A 34 0.11 18.22 14.00
CA ARG A 34 -1.14 18.87 13.61
C ARG A 34 -2.29 17.88 13.65
N GLY A 35 -2.97 17.76 14.77
CA GLY A 35 -4.22 16.99 14.92
C GLY A 35 -5.41 17.50 14.09
N SER A 36 -5.16 18.17 12.98
CA SER A 36 -6.14 18.68 12.03
C SER A 36 -5.77 18.21 10.63
N PHE A 37 -6.44 17.15 10.17
CA PHE A 37 -6.30 16.66 8.80
C PHE A 37 -6.99 17.62 7.84
N THR A 38 -6.23 18.54 7.29
CA THR A 38 -6.68 19.34 6.15
C THR A 38 -6.60 18.48 4.90
N ARG A 39 -7.63 18.51 4.05
CA ARG A 39 -7.75 17.83 2.76
C ARG A 39 -6.61 18.26 1.82
N LEU A 40 -5.47 17.59 1.91
CA LEU A 40 -4.33 17.81 1.02
C LEU A 40 -4.53 16.96 -0.24
N GLY A 41 -4.49 17.58 -1.40
CA GLY A 41 -4.60 16.88 -2.69
C GLY A 41 -5.99 16.32 -3.03
N GLY A 42 -7.03 16.62 -2.26
CA GLY A 42 -8.40 16.16 -2.53
C GLY A 42 -8.73 14.74 -2.05
N LEU A 43 -7.81 14.03 -1.39
CA LEU A 43 -8.03 12.68 -0.87
C LEU A 43 -8.33 12.69 0.63
N TRP A 44 -9.26 11.81 1.05
CA TRP A 44 -9.56 11.58 2.46
C TRP A 44 -8.43 10.81 3.14
N PRO A 45 -8.07 11.13 4.40
CA PRO A 45 -7.14 10.32 5.17
C PRO A 45 -7.73 8.93 5.41
N ALA A 46 -6.86 7.92 5.49
CA ALA A 46 -7.23 6.56 5.82
C ALA A 46 -6.54 6.14 7.13
N PRO A 47 -7.21 5.33 7.96
CA PRO A 47 -8.60 4.88 7.83
C PRO A 47 -9.63 5.89 8.38
N ASP A 48 -10.82 5.93 7.74
CA ASP A 48 -12.01 6.60 8.29
C ASP A 48 -12.60 5.72 9.39
N PRO A 49 -12.85 6.25 10.61
CA PRO A 49 -13.42 5.47 11.71
C PRO A 49 -14.76 4.80 11.40
N ALA A 50 -15.58 5.37 10.52
CA ALA A 50 -16.86 4.80 10.11
C ALA A 50 -16.72 3.58 9.19
N LEU A 51 -15.55 3.41 8.57
CA LEU A 51 -15.25 2.34 7.61
C LEU A 51 -14.39 1.22 8.20
N ILE A 52 -14.21 1.20 9.53
CA ILE A 52 -13.43 0.17 10.20
C ILE A 52 -14.21 -0.47 11.34
N LYS A 53 -14.01 -1.77 11.52
CA LYS A 53 -14.39 -2.53 12.71
C LYS A 53 -13.11 -2.92 13.46
N ARG A 54 -13.03 -2.62 14.74
CA ARG A 54 -11.90 -3.06 15.58
C ARG A 54 -12.02 -4.55 15.85
N THR A 55 -10.94 -5.28 15.62
CA THR A 55 -10.82 -6.71 15.88
C THR A 55 -9.53 -6.99 16.65
N ASP A 56 -9.35 -8.21 17.13
CA ASP A 56 -8.13 -8.64 17.82
C ASP A 56 -6.87 -8.55 16.92
N ASN A 57 -7.06 -8.63 15.61
CA ASN A 57 -5.97 -8.47 14.63
C ASN A 57 -5.68 -7.01 14.25
N GLY A 58 -6.55 -6.08 14.66
CA GLY A 58 -6.47 -4.67 14.29
C GLY A 58 -7.75 -4.16 13.61
N PRO A 59 -7.69 -2.98 12.96
CA PRO A 59 -8.82 -2.39 12.27
C PRO A 59 -9.12 -3.14 10.97
N LEU A 60 -10.31 -3.69 10.83
CA LEU A 60 -10.76 -4.38 9.62
C LEU A 60 -11.70 -3.47 8.82
N PRO A 61 -11.50 -3.30 7.50
CA PRO A 61 -12.39 -2.49 6.67
C PRO A 61 -13.78 -3.10 6.59
N ILE A 62 -14.80 -2.24 6.67
CA ILE A 62 -16.21 -2.60 6.57
C ILE A 62 -16.95 -1.62 5.67
N ILE A 63 -18.15 -2.01 5.24
CA ILE A 63 -19.13 -1.07 4.70
C ILE A 63 -19.72 -0.32 5.89
N ALA A 64 -19.75 1.00 5.82
CA ALA A 64 -20.33 1.84 6.87
C ALA A 64 -21.84 1.57 7.04
N PRO A 65 -22.43 1.84 8.22
CA PRO A 65 -23.87 1.65 8.45
C PRO A 65 -24.77 2.46 7.48
N ASP A 66 -24.27 3.55 6.94
CA ASP A 66 -24.94 4.39 5.95
C ASP A 66 -24.74 3.90 4.49
N GLY A 67 -24.09 2.76 4.28
CA GLY A 67 -23.86 2.13 3.00
C GLY A 67 -22.61 2.61 2.24
N ARG A 68 -21.85 3.57 2.77
CA ARG A 68 -20.59 4.00 2.14
C ARG A 68 -19.55 2.88 2.18
N THR A 69 -18.86 2.68 1.08
CA THR A 69 -17.79 1.67 0.97
C THR A 69 -16.40 2.32 1.02
N PRO A 70 -15.36 1.58 1.45
CA PRO A 70 -13.98 2.05 1.36
C PRO A 70 -13.60 2.53 -0.06
N LEU A 71 -14.03 1.81 -1.10
CA LEU A 71 -13.79 2.22 -2.49
C LEU A 71 -14.35 3.61 -2.80
N GLN A 72 -15.61 3.89 -2.40
CA GLN A 72 -16.24 5.19 -2.66
C GLN A 72 -15.55 6.35 -1.94
N ILE A 73 -15.09 6.11 -0.71
CA ILE A 73 -14.49 7.15 0.13
C ILE A 73 -13.02 7.40 -0.21
N TYR A 74 -12.27 6.34 -0.52
CA TYR A 74 -10.84 6.46 -0.73
C TYR A 74 -10.43 6.64 -2.20
N ALA A 75 -11.37 6.42 -3.14
CA ALA A 75 -11.12 6.69 -4.55
C ALA A 75 -10.72 8.15 -4.79
N ARG A 76 -9.79 8.37 -5.70
CA ARG A 76 -9.45 9.70 -6.18
C ARG A 76 -10.57 10.26 -7.05
N PRO A 77 -11.04 11.49 -6.81
CA PRO A 77 -11.98 12.14 -7.71
C PRO A 77 -11.44 12.17 -9.13
N TYR A 78 -12.28 11.78 -10.08
CA TYR A 78 -11.90 11.66 -11.47
C TYR A 78 -12.91 12.38 -12.38
N ASN A 79 -12.41 13.24 -13.26
CA ASN A 79 -13.24 13.90 -14.27
C ASN A 79 -13.24 13.07 -15.55
N GLN A 80 -14.42 12.63 -16.00
CA GLN A 80 -14.56 11.89 -17.26
C GLN A 80 -14.40 12.86 -18.44
N THR A 81 -13.36 12.65 -19.24
CA THR A 81 -13.08 13.49 -20.43
C THR A 81 -13.55 12.86 -21.75
N GLY A 82 -14.15 11.66 -21.69
CA GLY A 82 -14.56 10.91 -22.89
C GLY A 82 -13.42 10.26 -23.68
N GLN A 83 -12.16 10.47 -23.27
CA GLN A 83 -10.97 9.88 -23.91
C GLN A 83 -10.64 8.50 -23.35
N GLN A 84 -9.79 7.75 -24.04
CA GLN A 84 -9.21 6.50 -23.54
C GLN A 84 -8.42 6.75 -22.28
N ARG A 85 -8.44 5.80 -21.34
CA ARG A 85 -7.86 5.92 -20.01
C ARG A 85 -6.85 4.83 -19.75
N ILE A 86 -5.77 5.19 -19.07
CA ILE A 86 -4.75 4.26 -18.59
C ILE A 86 -4.66 4.44 -17.08
N ALA A 87 -4.83 3.36 -16.32
CA ALA A 87 -4.54 3.33 -14.89
C ALA A 87 -3.14 2.75 -14.69
N ILE A 88 -2.32 3.42 -13.87
CA ILE A 88 -0.97 2.98 -13.53
C ILE A 88 -0.96 2.63 -12.05
N VAL A 89 -0.55 1.41 -11.73
CA VAL A 89 -0.36 0.91 -10.37
C VAL A 89 1.10 0.52 -10.18
N VAL A 90 1.75 1.09 -9.16
CA VAL A 90 3.11 0.71 -8.76
C VAL A 90 3.02 -0.16 -7.51
N GLY A 91 3.49 -1.41 -7.63
CA GLY A 91 3.36 -2.42 -6.59
C GLY A 91 4.63 -2.66 -5.76
N SER A 92 4.52 -3.60 -4.82
CA SER A 92 5.59 -4.07 -3.92
C SER A 92 6.22 -2.96 -3.06
N LEU A 93 5.45 -1.90 -2.79
CA LEU A 93 5.88 -0.82 -1.89
C LEU A 93 5.78 -1.27 -0.42
N GLY A 94 6.52 -0.60 0.46
CA GLY A 94 6.59 -0.94 1.88
C GLY A 94 7.72 -1.93 2.24
N MET A 95 8.30 -2.64 1.28
CA MET A 95 9.40 -3.59 1.50
C MET A 95 10.76 -2.88 1.61
N SER A 96 10.98 -1.86 0.80
CA SER A 96 12.15 -0.97 0.85
C SER A 96 11.69 0.45 1.16
N GLU A 97 12.16 1.01 2.25
CA GLU A 97 11.80 2.38 2.67
C GLU A 97 12.23 3.40 1.61
N ALA A 98 13.47 3.30 1.11
CA ALA A 98 14.00 4.23 0.11
C ALA A 98 13.17 4.23 -1.19
N THR A 99 12.83 3.04 -1.70
CA THR A 99 12.02 2.90 -2.92
C THR A 99 10.59 3.40 -2.68
N THR A 100 10.02 3.10 -1.52
CA THR A 100 8.67 3.52 -1.14
C THR A 100 8.56 5.04 -1.06
N LEU A 101 9.49 5.69 -0.36
CA LEU A 101 9.52 7.14 -0.25
C LEU A 101 9.79 7.82 -1.60
N ALA A 102 10.67 7.25 -2.43
CA ALA A 102 10.91 7.75 -3.78
C ALA A 102 9.63 7.68 -4.64
N ALA A 103 8.88 6.57 -4.58
CA ALA A 103 7.61 6.44 -5.30
C ALA A 103 6.58 7.48 -4.84
N ILE A 104 6.42 7.67 -3.52
CA ILE A 104 5.49 8.65 -2.94
C ILE A 104 5.84 10.09 -3.35
N GLN A 105 7.14 10.42 -3.43
CA GLN A 105 7.59 11.80 -3.62
C GLN A 105 7.78 12.19 -5.08
N GLN A 106 8.12 11.22 -5.95
CA GLN A 106 8.55 11.51 -7.32
C GLN A 106 7.49 11.16 -8.36
N LEU A 107 6.54 10.26 -8.03
CA LEU A 107 5.48 9.91 -8.96
C LEU A 107 4.34 10.94 -8.90
N PRO A 108 3.68 11.21 -10.03
CA PRO A 108 2.47 12.03 -10.03
C PRO A 108 1.37 11.41 -9.16
N GLY A 109 0.62 12.22 -8.40
CA GLY A 109 -0.45 11.74 -7.50
C GLY A 109 -1.56 10.91 -8.18
N GLY A 110 -1.67 10.96 -9.52
CA GLY A 110 -2.57 10.10 -10.29
C GLY A 110 -2.13 8.63 -10.41
N VAL A 111 -0.88 8.31 -10.02
CA VAL A 111 -0.39 6.92 -9.97
C VAL A 111 -0.87 6.28 -8.67
N THR A 112 -1.50 5.11 -8.75
CA THR A 112 -1.93 4.34 -7.60
C THR A 112 -0.76 3.57 -7.00
N LEU A 113 -0.60 3.61 -5.68
CA LEU A 113 0.47 2.94 -4.95
C LEU A 113 -0.06 1.70 -4.23
N SER A 114 0.56 0.53 -4.49
CA SER A 114 0.14 -0.75 -3.92
C SER A 114 1.20 -1.28 -2.96
N PHE A 115 0.82 -1.46 -1.70
CA PHE A 115 1.71 -1.83 -0.61
C PHE A 115 1.65 -3.31 -0.29
N ALA A 116 2.81 -3.92 -0.07
CA ALA A 116 2.91 -5.28 0.43
C ALA A 116 2.47 -5.34 1.91
N ALA A 117 1.63 -6.31 2.26
CA ALA A 117 1.07 -6.44 3.62
C ALA A 117 2.14 -6.68 4.72
N TYR A 118 3.32 -7.14 4.34
CA TYR A 118 4.45 -7.40 5.25
C TYR A 118 5.42 -6.22 5.39
N GLY A 119 5.10 -5.07 4.76
CA GLY A 119 5.91 -3.87 4.85
C GLY A 119 6.01 -3.31 6.27
N ARG A 120 7.11 -2.63 6.54
CA ARG A 120 7.29 -1.91 7.81
C ARG A 120 6.68 -0.51 7.69
N ASN A 121 6.19 0.03 8.82
CA ASN A 121 5.65 1.40 8.90
C ASN A 121 4.55 1.69 7.86
N LEU A 122 3.73 0.68 7.53
CA LEU A 122 2.73 0.79 6.47
C LEU A 122 1.80 1.98 6.66
N GLN A 123 1.26 2.18 7.87
CA GLN A 123 0.35 3.29 8.14
C GLN A 123 0.99 4.66 7.90
N ASP A 124 2.26 4.84 8.28
CA ASP A 124 2.99 6.09 8.02
C ASP A 124 3.18 6.31 6.51
N HIS A 125 3.54 5.27 5.76
CA HIS A 125 3.66 5.33 4.29
C HIS A 125 2.31 5.60 3.62
N VAL A 126 1.23 4.98 4.07
CA VAL A 126 -0.13 5.23 3.59
C VAL A 126 -0.52 6.68 3.82
N ASN A 127 -0.26 7.21 5.01
CA ASN A 127 -0.56 8.62 5.34
C ASN A 127 0.21 9.59 4.42
N LEU A 128 1.50 9.31 4.16
CA LEU A 128 2.32 10.11 3.25
C LEU A 128 1.82 10.02 1.80
N ALA A 129 1.49 8.82 1.32
CA ALA A 129 0.96 8.58 -0.01
C ALA A 129 -0.37 9.31 -0.24
N ARG A 130 -1.30 9.22 0.73
CA ARG A 130 -2.58 9.93 0.70
C ARG A 130 -2.40 11.45 0.71
N ALA A 131 -1.47 11.95 1.53
CA ALA A 131 -1.13 13.37 1.57
C ALA A 131 -0.52 13.87 0.24
N ALA A 132 0.24 13.02 -0.46
CA ALA A 132 0.78 13.30 -1.79
C ALA A 132 -0.27 13.14 -2.92
N GLY A 133 -1.48 12.68 -2.61
CA GLY A 133 -2.59 12.55 -3.56
C GLY A 133 -2.68 11.17 -4.24
N HIS A 134 -1.96 10.17 -3.77
CA HIS A 134 -2.03 8.82 -4.33
C HIS A 134 -3.21 8.02 -3.75
N GLU A 135 -3.92 7.30 -4.61
CA GLU A 135 -4.71 6.17 -4.17
C GLU A 135 -3.80 5.06 -3.66
N VAL A 136 -4.30 4.31 -2.67
CA VAL A 136 -3.54 3.25 -2.02
C VAL A 136 -4.28 1.94 -2.09
N LEU A 137 -3.57 0.88 -2.47
CA LEU A 137 -4.04 -0.49 -2.46
C LEU A 137 -3.17 -1.34 -1.53
N LEU A 138 -3.76 -2.39 -0.97
CA LEU A 138 -3.05 -3.45 -0.27
C LEU A 138 -2.89 -4.66 -1.18
N GLN A 139 -1.67 -5.19 -1.29
CA GLN A 139 -1.43 -6.44 -2.00
C GLN A 139 -1.77 -7.63 -1.09
N VAL A 140 -2.69 -8.46 -1.55
CA VAL A 140 -3.04 -9.72 -0.91
C VAL A 140 -2.24 -10.82 -1.58
N PRO A 141 -1.29 -11.49 -0.87
CA PRO A 141 -0.51 -12.58 -1.43
C PRO A 141 -1.40 -13.80 -1.68
N MET A 142 -1.35 -14.32 -2.90
CA MET A 142 -2.08 -15.50 -3.33
C MET A 142 -1.09 -16.58 -3.76
N GLU A 143 -1.51 -17.84 -3.73
CA GLU A 143 -0.71 -18.98 -4.12
C GLU A 143 -0.15 -18.83 -5.55
N PRO A 144 1.18 -18.77 -5.74
CA PRO A 144 1.78 -18.74 -7.06
C PRO A 144 1.81 -20.12 -7.70
N MET A 145 2.11 -20.18 -9.02
CA MET A 145 2.09 -21.42 -9.79
C MET A 145 3.12 -22.45 -9.30
N ASP A 146 4.22 -22.00 -8.77
CA ASP A 146 5.35 -22.82 -8.30
C ASP A 146 5.45 -22.90 -6.77
N TYR A 147 4.34 -22.61 -6.08
CA TYR A 147 4.26 -22.84 -4.63
C TYR A 147 4.57 -24.31 -4.28
N PRO A 148 5.37 -24.63 -3.24
CA PRO A 148 5.93 -23.73 -2.23
C PRO A 148 7.34 -23.21 -2.54
N ALA A 149 7.87 -23.42 -3.73
CA ALA A 149 9.23 -22.96 -4.08
C ALA A 149 9.32 -21.42 -4.08
N ASP A 150 8.24 -20.75 -4.51
CA ASP A 150 8.04 -19.30 -4.36
C ASP A 150 6.90 -19.06 -3.36
N ASP A 151 7.24 -18.86 -2.07
CA ASP A 151 6.26 -18.61 -1.01
C ASP A 151 6.19 -17.10 -0.72
N PRO A 152 5.06 -16.43 -1.03
CA PRO A 152 4.89 -15.00 -0.78
C PRO A 152 4.76 -14.63 0.71
N GLY A 153 4.66 -15.61 1.60
CA GLY A 153 4.66 -15.39 3.03
C GLY A 153 3.56 -16.12 3.82
N PRO A 154 3.57 -16.01 5.15
CA PRO A 154 2.79 -16.88 6.06
C PRO A 154 1.27 -16.71 5.95
N HIS A 155 0.79 -15.60 5.40
CA HIS A 155 -0.64 -15.32 5.22
C HIS A 155 -1.08 -15.41 3.75
N THR A 156 -0.29 -16.06 2.89
CA THR A 156 -0.67 -16.33 1.50
C THR A 156 -1.97 -17.13 1.45
N LEU A 157 -2.93 -16.68 0.64
CA LEU A 157 -4.17 -17.42 0.40
C LEU A 157 -3.84 -18.64 -0.48
N LEU A 158 -4.15 -19.84 0.00
CA LEU A 158 -3.77 -21.10 -0.64
C LEU A 158 -5.01 -21.90 -1.04
N THR A 159 -4.97 -22.54 -2.20
CA THR A 159 -6.02 -23.44 -2.69
C THR A 159 -6.18 -24.69 -1.82
N SER A 160 -5.10 -25.12 -1.18
CA SER A 160 -5.07 -26.27 -0.26
C SER A 160 -5.72 -26.00 1.10
N LEU A 161 -5.99 -24.73 1.45
CA LEU A 161 -6.61 -24.36 2.72
C LEU A 161 -8.14 -24.31 2.63
N THR A 162 -8.79 -24.60 3.76
CA THR A 162 -10.24 -24.39 3.88
C THR A 162 -10.58 -22.90 3.77
N ILE A 163 -11.80 -22.58 3.31
CA ILE A 163 -12.33 -21.22 3.24
C ILE A 163 -12.15 -20.50 4.58
N LYS A 164 -12.46 -21.14 5.69
CA LYS A 164 -12.33 -20.57 7.04
C LYS A 164 -10.89 -20.18 7.36
N ARG A 165 -9.89 -20.95 6.93
CA ARG A 165 -8.47 -20.62 7.14
C ARG A 165 -8.04 -19.47 6.23
N ASN A 166 -8.45 -19.47 4.97
CA ASN A 166 -8.17 -18.37 4.05
C ASN A 166 -8.80 -17.05 4.51
N LEU A 167 -10.04 -17.07 5.01
CA LEU A 167 -10.69 -15.87 5.58
C LEU A 167 -9.92 -15.33 6.79
N LYS A 168 -9.44 -16.19 7.70
CA LYS A 168 -8.59 -15.72 8.80
C LYS A 168 -7.29 -15.05 8.33
N ARG A 169 -6.66 -15.57 7.27
CA ARG A 169 -5.48 -14.96 6.66
C ARG A 169 -5.82 -13.62 6.02
N LEU A 170 -6.93 -13.56 5.29
CA LEU A 170 -7.41 -12.33 4.67
C LEU A 170 -7.74 -11.26 5.73
N ASP A 171 -8.42 -11.61 6.81
CA ASP A 171 -8.71 -10.68 7.91
C ASP A 171 -7.42 -10.11 8.50
N TRP A 172 -6.40 -10.94 8.71
CA TRP A 172 -5.10 -10.47 9.18
C TRP A 172 -4.44 -9.52 8.18
N LEU A 173 -4.46 -9.83 6.89
CA LEU A 173 -3.90 -8.98 5.84
C LEU A 173 -4.62 -7.63 5.75
N LEU A 174 -5.95 -7.63 5.81
CA LEU A 174 -6.76 -6.41 5.71
C LEU A 174 -6.71 -5.53 6.95
N SER A 175 -6.18 -6.04 8.06
CA SER A 175 -6.02 -5.29 9.31
C SER A 175 -4.65 -4.60 9.44
N ARG A 176 -3.84 -4.60 8.39
CA ARG A 176 -2.47 -4.06 8.37
C ARG A 176 -2.40 -2.57 8.09
#